data_84c8f522e87826e5fdd4b2317aee14c9
#
_entry.id   84c8f522e87826e5fdd4b2317aee14c9
#
_cell.length_a   1.000
_cell.length_b   1.000
_cell.length_c   1.000
_cell.angle_alpha   90.00
_cell.angle_beta   90.00
_cell.angle_gamma   90.00
#
_symmetry.space_group_name_H-M   'P 1'
#
loop_
_entity.id
_entity.type
_entity.pdbx_description
1 polymer ?
#
loop_
_entity_poly.entity_id
_entity_poly.type
_entity_poly.pdbx_seq_one_letter_code
_entity_poly.pdbx_strand_id
1 'polypeptide(L)'
;MAYEIEYYHSRVLATIDAWPVDVLADYARLVELLMEHGPSLRLPHSRALGGGLFELRPRGRSGIGRAFYCFLVGKRVVVVHAFVKKTEQTPDKELALARKRAKEVQDG
;
A
#
# COMPACT_ATOMS: atom_id res chain seq x y z
N MET A 1 5.84 -10.48 -16.65
CA MET A 1 5.74 -9.04 -16.88
C MET A 1 5.40 -8.34 -15.58
N ALA A 2 6.07 -7.23 -15.32
CA ALA A 2 5.95 -6.53 -14.05
C ALA A 2 4.69 -5.66 -13.98
N TYR A 3 4.14 -5.53 -12.78
CA TYR A 3 3.08 -4.57 -12.50
C TYR A 3 3.71 -3.19 -12.31
N GLU A 4 3.00 -2.14 -12.69
CA GLU A 4 3.44 -0.76 -12.52
C GLU A 4 2.80 -0.16 -11.29
N ILE A 5 3.59 0.59 -10.51
CA ILE A 5 3.11 1.22 -9.28
C ILE A 5 2.81 2.69 -9.58
N GLU A 6 1.60 3.11 -9.25
CA GLU A 6 1.13 4.48 -9.35
C GLU A 6 0.66 4.94 -7.98
N TYR A 7 0.57 6.24 -7.78
CA TYR A 7 0.09 6.81 -6.52
C TYR A 7 -1.13 7.67 -6.80
N TYR A 8 -2.13 7.55 -5.93
CA TYR A 8 -3.38 8.31 -6.02
C TYR A 8 -3.11 9.82 -6.14
N HIS A 9 -2.15 10.30 -5.38
CA HIS A 9 -1.73 11.70 -5.39
C HIS A 9 -0.27 11.75 -4.97
N SER A 10 0.46 12.78 -5.42
CA SER A 10 1.87 12.94 -5.05
C SER A 10 2.10 13.01 -3.54
N ARG A 11 1.11 13.44 -2.77
CA ARG A 11 1.20 13.47 -1.30
C ARG A 11 1.29 12.08 -0.67
N VAL A 12 0.72 11.07 -1.33
CA VAL A 12 0.83 9.69 -0.83
C VAL A 12 2.28 9.25 -0.89
N LEU A 13 2.93 9.48 -2.02
CA LEU A 13 4.36 9.14 -2.16
C LEU A 13 5.21 9.97 -1.20
N ALA A 14 4.92 11.26 -1.04
CA ALA A 14 5.65 12.12 -0.12
C ALA A 14 5.52 11.62 1.33
N THR A 15 4.34 11.13 1.71
CA THR A 15 4.13 10.55 3.04
C THR A 15 5.02 9.33 3.24
N ILE A 16 5.10 8.46 2.24
CA ILE A 16 5.94 7.26 2.31
C ILE A 16 7.42 7.64 2.35
N ASP A 17 7.83 8.59 1.54
CA ASP A 17 9.23 9.04 1.49
C ASP A 17 9.69 9.66 2.81
N ALA A 18 8.75 10.14 3.62
CA ALA A 18 9.05 10.71 4.94
C ALA A 18 9.04 9.67 6.08
N TRP A 19 8.76 8.41 5.77
CA TRP A 19 8.79 7.34 6.76
C TRP A 19 10.20 7.14 7.33
N PRO A 20 10.32 6.55 8.53
CA PRO A 20 11.63 6.17 9.06
C PRO A 20 12.40 5.32 8.04
N VAL A 21 13.71 5.52 7.97
CA VAL A 21 14.57 4.89 6.96
C VAL A 21 14.40 3.37 6.90
N ASP A 22 14.31 2.71 8.07
CA ASP A 22 14.17 1.26 8.12
C ASP A 22 12.82 0.78 7.58
N VAL A 23 11.75 1.52 7.86
CA VAL A 23 10.41 1.19 7.33
C VAL A 23 10.36 1.45 5.83
N LEU A 24 10.94 2.56 5.39
CA LEU A 24 11.01 2.90 3.97
C LEU A 24 11.81 1.86 3.17
N ALA A 25 12.91 1.37 3.72
CA ALA A 25 13.70 0.33 3.08
C ALA A 25 12.89 -0.95 2.90
N ASP A 26 12.10 -1.32 3.90
CA ASP A 26 11.24 -2.51 3.79
C ASP A 26 10.11 -2.29 2.78
N TYR A 27 9.57 -1.07 2.72
CA TYR A 27 8.58 -0.72 1.70
C TYR A 27 9.15 -0.92 0.29
N ALA A 28 10.37 -0.43 0.05
CA ALA A 28 11.01 -0.58 -1.27
C ALA A 28 11.16 -2.06 -1.65
N ARG A 29 11.53 -2.91 -0.69
CA ARG A 29 11.64 -4.35 -0.90
C ARG A 29 10.28 -4.96 -1.25
N LEU A 30 9.23 -4.59 -0.50
CA LEU A 30 7.89 -5.14 -0.73
C LEU A 30 7.29 -4.65 -2.04
N VAL A 31 7.59 -3.41 -2.46
CA VAL A 31 7.14 -2.89 -3.75
C VAL A 31 7.71 -3.73 -4.90
N GLU A 32 8.97 -4.11 -4.81
CA GLU A 32 9.57 -4.97 -5.84
C GLU A 32 8.87 -6.33 -5.90
N LEU A 33 8.54 -6.92 -4.75
CA LEU A 33 7.78 -8.16 -4.69
C LEU A 33 6.38 -7.99 -5.28
N LEU A 34 5.74 -6.87 -4.98
CA LEU A 34 4.40 -6.57 -5.52
C LEU A 34 4.44 -6.42 -7.03
N MET A 35 5.45 -5.74 -7.56
CA MET A 35 5.61 -5.59 -9.02
C MET A 35 5.82 -6.92 -9.72
N GLU A 36 6.49 -7.86 -9.06
CA GLU A 36 6.76 -9.18 -9.62
C GLU A 36 5.55 -10.11 -9.50
N HIS A 37 4.90 -10.14 -8.34
CA HIS A 37 3.87 -11.13 -8.03
C HIS A 37 2.43 -10.62 -8.16
N GLY A 38 2.22 -9.30 -8.14
CA GLY A 38 0.88 -8.73 -8.26
C GLY A 38 -0.10 -9.30 -7.25
N PRO A 39 -1.29 -9.74 -7.69
CA PRO A 39 -2.30 -10.28 -6.77
C PRO A 39 -1.90 -11.55 -6.04
N SER A 40 -0.83 -12.21 -6.48
CA SER A 40 -0.33 -13.44 -5.82
C SER A 40 0.47 -13.14 -4.55
N LEU A 41 0.86 -11.89 -4.34
CA LEU A 41 1.58 -11.51 -3.13
C LEU A 41 0.64 -11.65 -1.93
N ARG A 42 1.13 -12.32 -0.88
CA ARG A 42 0.31 -12.67 0.30
C ARG A 42 1.04 -12.36 1.59
N LEU A 43 0.39 -12.65 2.72
CA LEU A 43 1.03 -12.54 4.02
C LEU A 43 2.36 -13.30 4.02
N PRO A 44 3.35 -12.78 4.75
CA PRO A 44 3.29 -11.62 5.65
C PRO A 44 3.44 -10.26 4.94
N HIS A 45 3.61 -10.23 3.63
CA HIS A 45 3.96 -9.03 2.87
C HIS A 45 2.75 -8.17 2.52
N SER A 46 1.65 -8.83 2.15
CA SER A 46 0.41 -8.18 1.74
C SER A 46 -0.79 -8.91 2.30
N ARG A 47 -1.88 -8.18 2.48
CA ARG A 47 -3.12 -8.73 3.00
C ARG A 47 -4.31 -8.16 2.23
N ALA A 48 -5.21 -9.05 1.81
CA ALA A 48 -6.46 -8.62 1.18
C ALA A 48 -7.45 -8.17 2.26
N LEU A 49 -8.06 -7.00 2.05
CA LEU A 49 -9.02 -6.42 2.99
C LEU A 49 -10.46 -6.52 2.52
N GLY A 50 -10.67 -7.13 1.34
CA GLY A 50 -11.99 -7.24 0.74
C GLY A 50 -12.31 -6.02 -0.12
N GLY A 51 -13.30 -6.17 -1.02
CA GLY A 51 -13.72 -5.08 -1.90
C GLY A 51 -12.66 -4.59 -2.88
N GLY A 52 -11.65 -5.41 -3.15
CA GLY A 52 -10.57 -5.03 -4.06
C GLY A 52 -9.47 -4.18 -3.43
N LEU A 53 -9.52 -3.99 -2.12
CA LEU A 53 -8.50 -3.24 -1.38
C LEU A 53 -7.50 -4.19 -0.75
N PHE A 54 -6.22 -3.84 -0.82
CA PHE A 54 -5.10 -4.60 -0.26
C PHE A 54 -4.23 -3.70 0.60
N GLU A 55 -3.50 -4.31 1.50
CA GLU A 55 -2.62 -3.63 2.42
C GLU A 55 -1.21 -4.19 2.28
N LEU A 56 -0.25 -3.35 1.92
CA LEU A 56 1.16 -3.70 1.94
C LEU A 56 1.68 -3.44 3.36
N ARG A 57 2.53 -4.32 3.88
CA ARG A 57 2.84 -4.39 5.31
C ARG A 57 4.33 -4.22 5.62
N PRO A 58 4.97 -3.14 5.19
CA PRO A 58 6.38 -2.91 5.54
C PRO A 58 6.53 -2.63 7.03
N ARG A 59 7.67 -3.01 7.58
CA ARG A 59 7.93 -2.81 9.00
C ARG A 59 9.42 -2.65 9.27
N GLY A 60 9.73 -1.99 10.36
CA GLY A 60 11.07 -1.81 10.86
C GLY A 60 11.02 -1.59 12.37
N ARG A 61 12.17 -1.39 12.99
CA ARG A 61 12.22 -1.10 14.44
C ARG A 61 11.51 0.19 14.79
N SER A 62 11.53 1.15 13.86
CA SER A 62 10.97 2.50 14.09
C SER A 62 9.47 2.57 13.92
N GLY A 63 8.83 1.53 13.40
CA GLY A 63 7.39 1.55 13.23
C GLY A 63 6.88 0.50 12.24
N ILE A 64 5.58 0.57 12.02
CA ILE A 64 4.86 -0.32 11.12
C ILE A 64 4.25 0.54 10.03
N GLY A 65 4.65 0.31 8.79
CA GLY A 65 4.07 1.01 7.65
C GLY A 65 2.84 0.27 7.14
N ARG A 66 1.91 1.03 6.59
CA ARG A 66 0.76 0.46 5.87
C ARG A 66 0.56 1.28 4.61
N ALA A 67 0.55 0.61 3.47
CA ALA A 67 0.26 1.23 2.19
C ALA A 67 -0.90 0.48 1.57
N PHE A 68 -2.02 1.17 1.39
CA PHE A 68 -3.24 0.58 0.84
C PHE A 68 -3.24 0.74 -0.68
N TYR A 69 -3.60 -0.32 -1.39
CA TYR A 69 -3.56 -0.29 -2.84
C TYR A 69 -4.67 -1.13 -3.44
N CYS A 70 -4.93 -0.89 -4.72
CA CYS A 70 -5.86 -1.67 -5.52
C CYS A 70 -5.23 -1.92 -6.90
N PHE A 71 -5.80 -2.88 -7.62
CA PHE A 71 -5.35 -3.21 -8.97
C PHE A 71 -6.30 -2.59 -9.99
N LEU A 72 -5.72 -2.11 -11.08
CA LEU A 72 -6.47 -1.67 -12.25
C LEU A 72 -6.09 -2.51 -13.46
N VAL A 73 -6.91 -2.44 -14.51
CA VAL A 73 -6.66 -3.12 -15.76
C VAL A 73 -5.31 -2.69 -16.34
N GLY A 74 -4.59 -3.60 -16.98
CA GLY A 74 -3.30 -3.32 -17.59
C GLY A 74 -2.12 -3.47 -16.62
N LYS A 75 -2.27 -4.30 -15.61
CA LYS A 75 -1.21 -4.57 -14.63
C LYS A 75 -0.77 -3.31 -13.90
N ARG A 76 -1.73 -2.52 -13.49
CA ARG A 76 -1.50 -1.29 -12.76
C ARG A 76 -1.88 -1.47 -11.29
N VAL A 77 -1.04 -0.96 -10.42
CA VAL A 77 -1.28 -0.93 -8.97
C VAL A 77 -1.33 0.53 -8.56
N VAL A 78 -2.41 0.95 -7.91
CA VAL A 78 -2.51 2.32 -7.40
C VAL A 78 -2.47 2.30 -5.88
N VAL A 79 -1.46 2.94 -5.30
CA VAL A 79 -1.36 3.14 -3.87
C VAL A 79 -2.21 4.35 -3.52
N VAL A 80 -3.28 4.11 -2.77
CA VAL A 80 -4.30 5.15 -2.53
C VAL A 80 -4.11 5.89 -1.21
N HIS A 81 -3.45 5.26 -0.24
CA HIS A 81 -3.24 5.86 1.07
C HIS A 81 -2.12 5.15 1.79
N ALA A 82 -1.42 5.86 2.67
CA ALA A 82 -0.31 5.29 3.42
C ALA A 82 -0.14 6.03 4.73
N PHE A 83 0.30 5.30 5.75
CA PHE A 83 0.66 5.90 7.04
C PHE A 83 1.60 4.97 7.79
N VAL A 84 2.25 5.49 8.83
CA VAL A 84 3.11 4.72 9.73
C VAL A 84 2.49 4.73 11.12
N LYS A 85 2.58 3.60 11.81
CA LYS A 85 2.00 3.45 13.15
C LYS A 85 2.93 2.63 14.05
N LYS A 86 2.63 2.64 15.33
CA LYS A 86 3.40 1.89 16.33
C LYS A 86 2.65 0.66 16.87
N THR A 87 1.38 0.52 16.53
CA THR A 87 0.55 -0.62 16.96
C THR A 87 0.09 -1.41 15.75
N GLU A 88 -0.30 -2.66 15.96
CA GLU A 88 -0.75 -3.53 14.87
C GLU A 88 -2.12 -3.12 14.31
N GLN A 89 -2.95 -2.50 15.13
CA GLN A 89 -4.31 -2.17 14.71
C GLN A 89 -4.34 -0.98 13.77
N THR A 90 -5.08 -1.11 12.66
CA THR A 90 -5.30 -0.02 11.71
C THR A 90 -6.48 0.82 12.18
N PRO A 91 -6.29 2.14 12.37
CA PRO A 91 -7.43 3.01 12.72
C PRO A 91 -8.50 3.00 11.64
N ASP A 92 -9.76 2.99 12.05
CA ASP A 92 -10.91 2.93 11.14
C ASP A 92 -10.92 4.09 10.13
N LYS A 93 -10.51 5.25 10.57
CA LYS A 93 -10.46 6.46 9.74
C LYS A 93 -9.48 6.29 8.56
N GLU A 94 -8.34 5.66 8.80
CA GLU A 94 -7.35 5.39 7.75
C GLU A 94 -7.89 4.41 6.73
N LEU A 95 -8.53 3.35 7.21
CA LEU A 95 -9.12 2.34 6.36
C LEU A 95 -10.28 2.92 5.53
N ALA A 96 -11.12 3.74 6.14
CA ALA A 96 -12.26 4.36 5.45
C ALA A 96 -11.78 5.26 4.31
N LEU A 97 -10.73 6.05 4.56
CA LEU A 97 -10.15 6.90 3.52
C LEU A 97 -9.58 6.08 2.37
N ALA A 98 -8.88 5.00 2.69
CA ALA A 98 -8.33 4.12 1.68
C ALA A 98 -9.43 3.52 0.79
N ARG A 99 -10.53 3.05 1.40
CA ARG A 99 -11.65 2.48 0.66
C ARG A 99 -12.32 3.50 -0.26
N LYS A 100 -12.48 4.73 0.23
CA LYS A 100 -13.07 5.80 -0.57
C LYS A 100 -12.23 6.08 -1.81
N ARG A 101 -10.92 6.20 -1.63
CA ARG A 101 -10.01 6.48 -2.74
C ARG A 101 -9.90 5.32 -3.71
N ALA A 102 -9.89 4.09 -3.21
CA ALA A 102 -9.86 2.91 -4.06
C ALA A 102 -11.09 2.86 -4.96
N LYS A 103 -12.26 3.19 -4.40
CA LYS A 103 -13.50 3.25 -5.17
C LYS A 103 -13.43 4.32 -6.24
N GLU A 104 -12.94 5.51 -5.92
CA GLU A 104 -12.78 6.59 -6.89
C GLU A 104 -11.90 6.15 -8.07
N VAL A 105 -10.78 5.50 -7.78
CA VAL A 105 -9.83 5.06 -8.81
C VAL A 105 -10.43 3.95 -9.67
N GLN A 106 -11.13 3.00 -9.06
CA GLN A 106 -11.73 1.87 -9.77
C GLN A 106 -12.93 2.28 -10.61
N ASP A 107 -13.70 3.26 -10.15
CA ASP A 107 -14.89 3.75 -10.86
C ASP A 107 -14.52 4.78 -11.93
N GLY A 108 -13.41 5.43 -11.76
CA GLY A 108 -12.94 6.44 -12.68
C GLY A 108 -12.26 5.86 -13.88
#